data_4f1719f33d3457b141d785a9fdaa3eeb
#
_entry.id   4f1719f33d3457b141d785a9fdaa3eeb
#
_cell.length_a   1.000
_cell.length_b   1.000
_cell.length_c   1.000
_cell.angle_alpha   90.00
_cell.angle_beta   90.00
_cell.angle_gamma   90.00
#
_symmetry.space_group_name_H-M   'P 1'
#
loop_
_entity.id
_entity.type
_entity.pdbx_description
1 polymer ?
#
loop_
_entity_poly.entity_id
_entity_poly.type
_entity_poly.pdbx_seq_one_letter_code
_entity_poly.pdbx_strand_id
1 'polypeptide(L)'
;MARMRGLLALCLLAALSGVLTGCGSEAKTAEAAPKLAKPTCPDPAAWQKLANRVGVPVYCPGWLPDPLTGELGAVDNNIHSVSADRSYLQSWVWQETGGGAAGGELHVNLRAYPGRTKIPTCRTGGSDSRNVPCFASPVGRITANGISSPVYTVNQDADSWHYLVLWRRYGTLYTLSEHVAPPLTGEHVRQYLKRELASLVLFRPSAS
;
A
#
# COMPACT_ATOMS: atom_id res chain seq x y z
N MET A 1 36.02 -40.32 -25.68
CA MET A 1 37.13 -40.38 -26.66
C MET A 1 37.49 -38.97 -27.05
N ALA A 2 38.81 -38.70 -27.06
CA ALA A 2 39.58 -37.53 -27.50
C ALA A 2 39.33 -36.23 -26.73
N ARG A 3 40.17 -35.74 -25.81
CA ARG A 3 41.61 -35.39 -25.74
C ARG A 3 42.08 -34.45 -26.86
N MET A 4 42.42 -33.20 -26.44
CA MET A 4 43.61 -32.45 -26.85
C MET A 4 43.66 -31.16 -26.01
N ARG A 5 44.56 -30.90 -25.02
CA ARG A 5 45.97 -30.56 -25.13
C ARG A 5 46.22 -29.47 -26.17
N GLY A 6 46.66 -28.31 -25.87
CA GLY A 6 47.74 -27.77 -25.06
C GLY A 6 48.19 -26.47 -25.73
N LEU A 7 48.88 -25.64 -25.11
CA LEU A 7 50.16 -24.91 -25.26
C LEU A 7 50.04 -23.54 -24.58
N LEU A 8 50.74 -23.34 -23.59
CA LEU A 8 51.98 -22.66 -23.23
C LEU A 8 52.60 -21.74 -24.30
N ALA A 9 52.82 -20.48 -23.88
CA ALA A 9 54.00 -19.64 -24.15
C ALA A 9 53.73 -18.28 -23.50
N LEU A 10 54.43 -17.88 -22.55
CA LEU A 10 55.78 -17.39 -22.37
C LEU A 10 55.85 -15.84 -22.41
N CYS A 11 56.20 -15.31 -21.25
CA CYS A 11 57.03 -14.16 -20.92
C CYS A 11 57.12 -12.98 -21.86
N LEU A 12 56.90 -11.77 -21.29
CA LEU A 12 57.94 -10.74 -21.36
C LEU A 12 57.78 -9.73 -20.24
N LEU A 13 58.79 -9.65 -19.39
CA LEU A 13 59.07 -8.60 -18.43
C LEU A 13 59.42 -7.32 -19.21
N ALA A 14 58.77 -6.25 -18.84
CA ALA A 14 59.34 -4.90 -19.02
C ALA A 14 59.02 -4.08 -17.79
N ALA A 15 60.05 -3.93 -16.96
CA ALA A 15 60.14 -2.89 -15.96
C ALA A 15 60.41 -1.56 -16.69
N LEU A 16 59.70 -0.49 -16.31
CA LEU A 16 60.32 0.87 -16.21
C LEU A 16 59.33 1.84 -15.53
N SER A 17 59.81 2.32 -14.39
CA SER A 17 59.83 3.74 -13.96
C SER A 17 58.50 4.46 -13.75
N GLY A 18 58.10 4.55 -12.53
CA GLY A 18 57.82 5.74 -11.72
C GLY A 18 57.20 6.97 -12.37
N VAL A 19 55.92 7.17 -12.08
CA VAL A 19 55.39 8.52 -11.85
C VAL A 19 54.41 8.40 -10.67
N LEU A 20 54.81 8.94 -9.52
CA LEU A 20 53.92 9.19 -8.38
C LEU A 20 53.04 10.39 -8.77
N THR A 21 51.89 10.09 -9.41
CA THR A 21 50.81 11.06 -9.47
C THR A 21 49.89 10.78 -8.31
N GLY A 22 49.87 11.72 -7.37
CA GLY A 22 48.98 11.69 -6.23
C GLY A 22 47.53 11.62 -6.66
N CYS A 23 46.87 10.49 -6.33
CA CYS A 23 45.45 10.41 -6.32
C CYS A 23 44.92 11.28 -5.17
N GLY A 24 44.59 12.53 -5.49
CA GLY A 24 43.70 13.30 -4.66
C GLY A 24 42.34 12.56 -4.65
N SER A 25 42.07 11.84 -3.55
CA SER A 25 40.71 11.38 -3.27
C SER A 25 39.82 12.61 -3.08
N GLU A 26 39.22 13.07 -4.16
CA GLU A 26 38.02 13.90 -4.03
C GLU A 26 36.98 13.11 -3.26
N ALA A 27 36.86 13.41 -1.98
CA ALA A 27 35.76 12.97 -1.17
C ALA A 27 34.48 13.50 -1.83
N LYS A 28 33.82 12.66 -2.65
CA LYS A 28 32.51 12.92 -3.19
C LYS A 28 31.58 13.14 -2.00
N THR A 29 31.30 14.41 -1.69
CA THR A 29 30.33 14.78 -0.67
C THR A 29 29.05 14.05 -1.04
N ALA A 30 28.66 13.06 -0.25
CA ALA A 30 27.41 12.33 -0.45
C ALA A 30 26.29 13.38 -0.34
N GLU A 31 25.70 13.71 -1.46
CA GLU A 31 24.54 14.58 -1.53
C GLU A 31 23.45 13.95 -0.64
N ALA A 32 23.10 14.66 0.42
CA ALA A 32 22.11 14.19 1.38
C ALA A 32 20.83 13.91 0.62
N ALA A 33 20.34 12.66 0.69
CA ALA A 33 19.11 12.25 0.03
C ALA A 33 17.99 13.25 0.37
N PRO A 34 17.23 13.71 -0.62
CA PRO A 34 16.18 14.70 -0.42
C PRO A 34 15.24 14.22 0.68
N LYS A 35 15.10 15.05 1.72
CA LYS A 35 14.21 14.76 2.83
C LYS A 35 12.80 14.71 2.28
N LEU A 36 12.22 13.51 2.20
CA LEU A 36 10.86 13.31 1.72
C LEU A 36 9.92 14.25 2.47
N ALA A 37 9.16 15.05 1.72
CA ALA A 37 8.15 15.92 2.29
C ALA A 37 7.20 15.09 3.15
N LYS A 38 6.81 15.64 4.31
CA LYS A 38 5.83 14.94 5.15
C LYS A 38 4.52 14.78 4.37
N PRO A 39 3.90 13.59 4.41
CA PRO A 39 2.62 13.40 3.77
C PRO A 39 1.60 14.42 4.30
N THR A 40 0.83 15.01 3.41
CA THR A 40 -0.25 15.93 3.74
C THR A 40 -1.58 15.27 3.44
N CYS A 41 -2.54 15.44 4.33
CA CYS A 41 -3.88 14.93 4.15
C CYS A 41 -4.73 15.98 3.41
N PRO A 42 -5.43 15.64 2.33
CA PRO A 42 -6.47 16.49 1.79
C PRO A 42 -7.62 16.58 2.82
N ASP A 43 -8.19 17.79 2.98
CA ASP A 43 -9.28 18.08 3.91
C ASP A 43 -9.04 17.60 5.37
N PRO A 44 -8.01 18.11 6.05
CA PRO A 44 -7.69 17.69 7.40
C PRO A 44 -8.83 17.98 8.41
N ALA A 45 -9.67 18.96 8.12
CA ALA A 45 -10.81 19.31 8.99
C ALA A 45 -11.88 18.21 8.99
N ALA A 46 -12.20 17.65 7.82
CA ALA A 46 -13.15 16.55 7.73
C ALA A 46 -12.62 15.29 8.43
N TRP A 47 -11.32 14.98 8.30
CA TRP A 47 -10.71 13.86 8.98
C TRP A 47 -10.65 14.03 10.50
N GLN A 48 -10.42 15.27 10.98
CA GLN A 48 -10.50 15.57 12.41
C GLN A 48 -11.93 15.38 12.94
N LYS A 49 -12.94 15.85 12.16
CA LYS A 49 -14.35 15.63 12.50
C LYS A 49 -14.71 14.15 12.55
N LEU A 50 -14.20 13.35 11.60
CA LEU A 50 -14.39 11.90 11.61
C LEU A 50 -13.76 11.27 12.85
N ALA A 51 -12.51 11.60 13.20
CA ALA A 51 -11.84 11.10 14.39
C ALA A 51 -12.66 11.37 15.66
N ASN A 52 -13.17 12.61 15.81
CA ASN A 52 -14.00 13.01 16.94
C ASN A 52 -15.32 12.21 16.99
N ARG A 53 -15.95 11.99 15.83
CA ARG A 53 -17.21 11.24 15.74
C ARG A 53 -17.08 9.77 16.09
N VAL A 54 -16.00 9.10 15.61
CA VAL A 54 -15.79 7.67 15.90
C VAL A 54 -15.13 7.43 17.26
N GLY A 55 -14.51 8.45 17.84
CA GLY A 55 -13.88 8.39 19.16
C GLY A 55 -12.59 7.58 19.19
N VAL A 56 -11.98 7.30 18.05
CA VAL A 56 -10.68 6.62 17.93
C VAL A 56 -9.84 7.32 16.87
N PRO A 57 -8.50 7.14 16.88
CA PRO A 57 -7.67 7.66 15.81
C PRO A 57 -8.10 7.13 14.43
N VAL A 58 -8.06 7.99 13.42
CA VAL A 58 -8.34 7.65 12.02
C VAL A 58 -7.13 7.98 11.16
N TYR A 59 -7.01 7.31 10.04
CA TYR A 59 -5.95 7.53 9.08
C TYR A 59 -6.50 8.19 7.82
N CYS A 60 -5.79 9.18 7.32
CA CYS A 60 -6.04 9.84 6.06
C CYS A 60 -4.90 9.49 5.09
N PRO A 61 -5.14 8.95 3.90
CA PRO A 61 -4.11 8.79 2.90
C PRO A 61 -3.67 10.15 2.37
N GLY A 62 -2.37 10.43 2.42
CA GLY A 62 -1.77 11.62 1.82
C GLY A 62 -1.37 11.40 0.36
N TRP A 63 -1.59 10.22 -0.16
CA TRP A 63 -1.40 9.85 -1.55
C TRP A 63 -2.38 8.72 -1.92
N LEU A 64 -2.92 8.79 -3.11
CA LEU A 64 -3.70 7.76 -3.77
C LEU A 64 -3.14 7.56 -5.19
N PRO A 65 -3.32 6.39 -5.82
CA PRO A 65 -2.94 6.20 -7.22
C PRO A 65 -3.80 7.05 -8.16
N ASP A 66 -3.22 7.46 -9.29
CA ASP A 66 -3.98 8.09 -10.36
C ASP A 66 -4.97 7.08 -10.97
N PRO A 67 -6.19 7.50 -11.28
CA PRO A 67 -6.74 8.85 -11.26
C PRO A 67 -7.47 9.23 -9.96
N LEU A 68 -7.30 8.51 -8.86
CA LEU A 68 -7.98 8.80 -7.59
C LEU A 68 -7.46 10.06 -6.88
N THR A 69 -6.29 10.58 -7.28
CA THR A 69 -5.66 11.75 -6.65
C THR A 69 -6.26 13.08 -7.03
N GLY A 70 -7.17 13.10 -7.99
CA GLY A 70 -7.58 14.35 -8.57
C GLY A 70 -9.05 14.46 -8.90
N GLU A 71 -9.29 15.37 -9.77
CA GLU A 71 -10.58 15.94 -10.12
C GLU A 71 -11.49 15.00 -10.93
N LEU A 72 -11.01 13.79 -11.28
CA LEU A 72 -11.74 12.86 -12.16
C LEU A 72 -12.35 11.66 -11.44
N GLY A 73 -12.04 11.46 -10.17
CA GLY A 73 -12.57 10.34 -9.42
C GLY A 73 -13.98 10.61 -8.93
N ALA A 74 -14.92 9.74 -9.24
CA ALA A 74 -16.15 9.67 -8.45
C ALA A 74 -15.75 9.29 -7.03
N VAL A 75 -15.75 10.25 -6.13
CA VAL A 75 -15.47 10.01 -4.72
C VAL A 75 -16.79 9.63 -4.07
N ASP A 76 -17.02 8.34 -3.91
CA ASP A 76 -18.06 7.89 -2.97
C ASP A 76 -17.51 8.07 -1.55
N ASN A 77 -17.68 9.26 -1.02
CA ASN A 77 -17.06 9.71 0.21
C ASN A 77 -17.97 9.44 1.40
N ASN A 78 -17.75 8.34 2.10
CA ASN A 78 -18.44 7.97 3.32
C ASN A 78 -17.92 8.68 4.58
N ILE A 79 -17.14 9.74 4.45
CA ILE A 79 -16.50 10.41 5.61
C ILE A 79 -17.54 10.90 6.65
N HIS A 80 -18.76 11.16 6.21
CA HIS A 80 -19.87 11.51 7.09
C HIS A 80 -20.74 10.31 7.50
N SER A 81 -20.49 9.13 6.94
CA SER A 81 -21.23 7.90 7.21
C SER A 81 -20.47 7.04 8.22
N VAL A 82 -20.98 7.02 9.43
CA VAL A 82 -20.44 6.17 10.51
C VAL A 82 -21.54 5.24 10.96
N SER A 83 -21.28 3.94 10.95
CA SER A 83 -22.21 2.90 11.36
C SER A 83 -22.52 2.96 12.87
N ALA A 84 -23.58 2.32 13.31
CA ALA A 84 -23.99 2.28 14.72
C ALA A 84 -22.89 1.71 15.65
N ASP A 85 -22.06 0.79 15.14
CA ASP A 85 -20.90 0.25 15.85
C ASP A 85 -19.65 1.15 15.77
N ARG A 86 -19.81 2.38 15.31
CA ARG A 86 -18.78 3.38 15.06
C ARG A 86 -17.74 2.98 14.00
N SER A 87 -17.94 1.89 13.28
CA SER A 87 -17.09 1.59 12.13
C SER A 87 -17.35 2.59 11.00
N TYR A 88 -16.32 2.85 10.21
CA TYR A 88 -16.46 3.66 9.00
C TYR A 88 -15.79 3.00 7.80
N LEU A 89 -16.27 3.35 6.62
CA LEU A 89 -15.68 3.06 5.33
C LEU A 89 -15.46 4.38 4.59
N GLN A 90 -14.26 4.55 4.10
CA GLN A 90 -13.91 5.57 3.14
C GLN A 90 -13.52 4.87 1.84
N SER A 91 -14.22 5.18 0.75
CA SER A 91 -13.95 4.62 -0.58
C SER A 91 -13.59 5.73 -1.56
N TRP A 92 -12.63 5.46 -2.42
CA TRP A 92 -12.30 6.26 -3.59
C TRP A 92 -12.46 5.35 -4.79
N VAL A 93 -13.28 5.75 -5.74
CA VAL A 93 -13.64 4.94 -6.91
C VAL A 93 -13.46 5.76 -8.17
N TRP A 94 -12.82 5.18 -9.14
CA TRP A 94 -12.78 5.67 -10.50
C TRP A 94 -13.25 4.56 -11.44
N GLN A 95 -14.12 4.93 -12.36
CA GLN A 95 -14.58 4.05 -13.43
C GLN A 95 -14.46 4.77 -14.76
N GLU A 96 -13.95 4.09 -15.75
CA GLU A 96 -13.95 4.60 -17.10
C GLU A 96 -15.39 4.65 -17.63
N THR A 97 -15.85 5.84 -17.95
CA THR A 97 -17.21 6.04 -18.47
C THR A 97 -17.35 5.44 -19.86
N GLY A 98 -18.30 4.54 -20.04
CA GLY A 98 -18.61 3.89 -21.33
C GLY A 98 -17.99 2.51 -21.51
N GLY A 99 -17.18 2.04 -20.58
CA GLY A 99 -16.73 0.64 -20.53
C GLY A 99 -17.77 -0.24 -19.85
N GLY A 100 -18.22 -1.29 -20.50
CA GLY A 100 -18.89 -2.38 -19.80
C GLY A 100 -17.96 -3.03 -18.78
N ALA A 101 -18.22 -4.23 -18.29
CA ALA A 101 -17.43 -4.96 -17.30
C ALA A 101 -15.92 -5.11 -17.64
N ALA A 102 -15.50 -4.71 -18.83
CA ALA A 102 -14.11 -4.60 -19.28
C ALA A 102 -13.53 -3.19 -19.17
N GLY A 103 -14.30 -2.18 -18.75
CA GLY A 103 -13.81 -0.82 -18.47
C GLY A 103 -12.89 -0.83 -17.27
N GLY A 104 -11.83 -0.03 -17.31
CA GLY A 104 -10.91 0.10 -16.19
C GLY A 104 -11.64 0.60 -14.95
N GLU A 105 -11.53 -0.12 -13.85
CA GLU A 105 -12.01 0.30 -12.55
C GLU A 105 -10.83 0.31 -11.57
N LEU A 106 -10.71 1.39 -10.83
CA LEU A 106 -9.77 1.48 -9.73
C LEU A 106 -10.53 1.96 -8.49
N HIS A 107 -10.43 1.21 -7.40
CA HIS A 107 -10.94 1.71 -6.14
C HIS A 107 -10.07 1.29 -4.96
N VAL A 108 -10.01 2.19 -4.00
CA VAL A 108 -9.32 2.02 -2.73
C VAL A 108 -10.33 2.15 -1.62
N ASN A 109 -10.27 1.23 -0.65
CA ASN A 109 -11.15 1.24 0.50
C ASN A 109 -10.32 1.28 1.79
N LEU A 110 -10.56 2.29 2.61
CA LEU A 110 -10.03 2.40 3.96
C LEU A 110 -11.15 2.20 4.97
N ARG A 111 -10.99 1.21 5.86
CA ARG A 111 -11.96 0.92 6.92
C ARG A 111 -11.31 0.95 8.29
N ALA A 112 -12.11 1.30 9.30
CA ALA A 112 -11.76 1.06 10.69
C ALA A 112 -12.93 0.44 11.45
N TYR A 113 -12.59 -0.41 12.39
CA TYR A 113 -13.51 -1.12 13.28
C TYR A 113 -13.11 -0.84 14.73
N PRO A 114 -13.57 0.27 15.31
CA PRO A 114 -13.27 0.63 16.70
C PRO A 114 -13.68 -0.46 17.69
N GLY A 115 -12.81 -0.76 18.66
CA GLY A 115 -13.05 -1.82 19.66
C GLY A 115 -12.91 -3.25 19.14
N ARG A 116 -12.62 -3.44 17.86
CA ARG A 116 -12.39 -4.77 17.26
C ARG A 116 -10.91 -4.98 16.99
N THR A 117 -10.42 -6.16 17.32
CA THR A 117 -9.04 -6.58 17.06
C THR A 117 -8.95 -7.87 16.27
N LYS A 118 -10.07 -8.55 16.07
CA LYS A 118 -10.17 -9.79 15.29
C LYS A 118 -10.66 -9.49 13.88
N ILE A 119 -10.22 -10.29 12.93
CA ILE A 119 -10.76 -10.28 11.56
C ILE A 119 -12.27 -10.56 11.64
N PRO A 120 -13.11 -9.76 10.98
CA PRO A 120 -14.55 -10.00 10.96
C PRO A 120 -14.87 -11.36 10.32
N THR A 121 -16.02 -11.90 10.67
CA THR A 121 -16.57 -13.12 10.05
C THR A 121 -17.54 -12.76 8.95
N CYS A 122 -17.44 -13.48 7.84
CA CYS A 122 -18.36 -13.44 6.71
C CYS A 122 -19.11 -14.76 6.63
N ARG A 123 -20.32 -14.74 6.08
CA ARG A 123 -21.06 -15.97 5.76
C ARG A 123 -20.66 -16.46 4.38
N THR A 124 -20.36 -17.74 4.27
CA THR A 124 -20.23 -18.37 2.95
C THR A 124 -21.59 -18.40 2.27
N GLY A 125 -21.62 -18.32 0.94
CA GLY A 125 -22.85 -18.51 0.17
C GLY A 125 -23.31 -19.98 0.12
N GLY A 126 -24.56 -20.20 -0.33
CA GLY A 126 -25.10 -21.52 -0.57
C GLY A 126 -25.81 -22.16 0.62
N SER A 127 -26.26 -23.41 0.45
CA SER A 127 -27.03 -24.18 1.44
C SER A 127 -26.26 -24.46 2.72
N ASP A 128 -24.95 -24.61 2.62
CA ASP A 128 -24.04 -24.89 3.76
C ASP A 128 -23.40 -23.63 4.34
N SER A 129 -24.19 -22.57 4.40
CA SER A 129 -23.73 -21.27 4.88
C SER A 129 -23.14 -21.34 6.29
N ARG A 130 -21.87 -21.01 6.44
CA ARG A 130 -21.12 -20.98 7.70
C ARG A 130 -20.38 -19.66 7.90
N ASN A 131 -20.11 -19.33 9.13
CA ASN A 131 -19.27 -18.17 9.46
C ASN A 131 -17.79 -18.56 9.30
N VAL A 132 -17.09 -17.81 8.47
CA VAL A 132 -15.63 -17.94 8.25
C VAL A 132 -14.97 -16.57 8.42
N PRO A 133 -13.68 -16.49 8.71
CA PRO A 133 -12.99 -15.21 8.59
C PRO A 133 -13.19 -14.61 7.20
N CYS A 134 -13.54 -13.32 7.11
CA CYS A 134 -13.77 -12.67 5.80
C CYS A 134 -12.53 -12.73 4.89
N PHE A 135 -11.36 -12.86 5.48
CA PHE A 135 -10.10 -13.10 4.79
C PHE A 135 -9.15 -13.90 5.68
N ALA A 136 -8.42 -14.81 5.06
CA ALA A 136 -7.48 -15.73 5.72
C ALA A 136 -6.30 -16.01 4.78
N SER A 137 -5.27 -16.68 5.29
CA SER A 137 -4.11 -17.11 4.48
C SER A 137 -3.40 -15.94 3.78
N PRO A 138 -2.61 -15.15 4.53
CA PRO A 138 -1.92 -14.01 3.96
C PRO A 138 -0.94 -14.45 2.85
N VAL A 139 -0.92 -13.72 1.75
CA VAL A 139 -0.05 -13.95 0.58
C VAL A 139 1.27 -13.17 0.65
N GLY A 140 1.51 -12.46 1.73
CA GLY A 140 2.74 -11.70 1.93
C GLY A 140 2.63 -10.70 3.08
N ARG A 141 3.56 -9.75 3.09
CA ARG A 141 3.64 -8.68 4.09
C ARG A 141 4.09 -7.38 3.45
N ILE A 142 3.55 -6.26 3.91
CA ILE A 142 3.99 -4.91 3.57
C ILE A 142 4.36 -4.19 4.86
N THR A 143 5.45 -3.45 4.84
CA THR A 143 5.88 -2.60 5.95
C THR A 143 6.12 -1.18 5.45
N ALA A 144 5.43 -0.22 6.04
CA ALA A 144 5.58 1.22 5.78
C ALA A 144 5.03 2.02 6.97
N ASN A 145 5.53 3.24 7.20
CA ASN A 145 5.03 4.18 8.22
C ASN A 145 4.89 3.57 9.63
N GLY A 146 5.81 2.67 10.01
CA GLY A 146 5.75 1.96 11.28
C GLY A 146 4.60 0.94 11.39
N ILE A 147 3.93 0.65 10.28
CA ILE A 147 2.90 -0.39 10.16
C ILE A 147 3.53 -1.59 9.45
N SER A 148 3.48 -2.76 10.06
CA SER A 148 3.85 -4.04 9.44
C SER A 148 2.58 -4.88 9.33
N SER A 149 2.11 -5.07 8.10
CA SER A 149 0.80 -5.64 7.81
C SER A 149 0.90 -6.89 6.94
N PRO A 150 0.22 -7.98 7.29
CA PRO A 150 -0.02 -9.06 6.34
C PRO A 150 -0.86 -8.57 5.16
N VAL A 151 -0.65 -9.17 4.00
CA VAL A 151 -1.41 -8.91 2.77
C VAL A 151 -2.31 -10.11 2.50
N TYR A 152 -3.57 -9.87 2.25
CA TYR A 152 -4.55 -10.87 1.90
C TYR A 152 -5.09 -10.61 0.49
N THR A 153 -5.62 -11.64 -0.14
CA THR A 153 -6.48 -11.53 -1.32
C THR A 153 -7.93 -11.70 -0.91
N VAL A 154 -8.81 -10.90 -1.47
CA VAL A 154 -10.25 -10.92 -1.17
C VAL A 154 -11.00 -10.92 -2.49
N ASN A 155 -12.07 -11.73 -2.58
CA ASN A 155 -12.89 -11.88 -3.78
C ASN A 155 -12.10 -12.26 -5.05
N GLN A 156 -11.11 -13.13 -4.92
CA GLN A 156 -10.18 -13.47 -6.01
C GLN A 156 -10.89 -14.12 -7.22
N ASP A 157 -12.07 -14.69 -7.01
CA ASP A 157 -12.86 -15.38 -8.04
C ASP A 157 -13.86 -14.46 -8.75
N ALA A 158 -13.89 -13.18 -8.40
CA ALA A 158 -14.82 -12.19 -8.92
C ALA A 158 -14.08 -11.03 -9.59
N ASP A 159 -14.78 -10.30 -10.44
CA ASP A 159 -14.27 -9.08 -11.07
C ASP A 159 -13.89 -7.97 -10.06
N SER A 160 -14.25 -8.16 -8.81
CA SER A 160 -13.94 -7.28 -7.68
C SER A 160 -12.80 -7.79 -6.81
N TRP A 161 -11.78 -8.38 -7.39
CA TRP A 161 -10.61 -8.87 -6.68
C TRP A 161 -9.78 -7.75 -6.04
N HIS A 162 -9.45 -7.92 -4.76
CA HIS A 162 -8.65 -6.95 -4.01
C HIS A 162 -7.42 -7.58 -3.36
N TYR A 163 -6.35 -6.80 -3.29
CA TYR A 163 -5.37 -6.95 -2.22
C TYR A 163 -5.80 -6.10 -1.01
N LEU A 164 -5.66 -6.68 0.17
CA LEU A 164 -6.04 -6.06 1.44
C LEU A 164 -4.90 -6.17 2.43
N VAL A 165 -4.52 -5.06 3.05
CA VAL A 165 -3.63 -5.01 4.20
C VAL A 165 -4.42 -4.68 5.46
N LEU A 166 -3.99 -5.22 6.59
CA LEU A 166 -4.66 -4.98 7.86
C LEU A 166 -3.65 -4.73 8.98
N TRP A 167 -3.98 -3.81 9.87
CA TRP A 167 -3.20 -3.59 11.08
C TRP A 167 -4.09 -3.29 12.28
N ARG A 168 -3.50 -3.42 13.45
CA ARG A 168 -4.17 -3.16 14.72
C ARG A 168 -3.42 -2.08 15.46
N ARG A 169 -4.13 -1.05 15.86
CA ARG A 169 -3.55 0.05 16.64
C ARG A 169 -4.64 0.75 17.45
N TYR A 170 -4.32 1.20 18.62
CA TYR A 170 -5.26 1.93 19.50
C TYR A 170 -6.58 1.18 19.75
N GLY A 171 -6.54 -0.13 19.93
CA GLY A 171 -7.75 -0.95 20.14
C GLY A 171 -8.67 -1.06 18.92
N THR A 172 -8.18 -0.67 17.75
CA THR A 172 -8.95 -0.63 16.49
C THR A 172 -8.29 -1.52 15.44
N LEU A 173 -9.09 -2.22 14.67
CA LEU A 173 -8.69 -2.91 13.46
C LEU A 173 -8.88 -1.96 12.28
N TYR A 174 -7.84 -1.78 11.49
CA TYR A 174 -7.86 -1.02 10.24
C TYR A 174 -7.60 -1.94 9.07
N THR A 175 -8.24 -1.66 7.95
CA THR A 175 -7.96 -2.31 6.67
C THR A 175 -7.83 -1.26 5.58
N LEU A 176 -6.91 -1.50 4.66
CA LEU A 176 -6.76 -0.76 3.43
C LEU A 176 -6.72 -1.77 2.30
N SER A 177 -7.56 -1.60 1.29
CA SER A 177 -7.62 -2.51 0.16
C SER A 177 -7.71 -1.75 -1.15
N GLU A 178 -7.16 -2.34 -2.18
CA GLU A 178 -7.15 -1.80 -3.54
C GLU A 178 -7.56 -2.89 -4.54
N HIS A 179 -8.38 -2.50 -5.50
CA HIS A 179 -8.88 -3.37 -6.56
C HIS A 179 -7.77 -3.71 -7.55
N VAL A 180 -7.74 -4.97 -7.94
CA VAL A 180 -6.83 -5.46 -8.97
C VAL A 180 -7.62 -5.66 -10.26
N ALA A 181 -7.50 -4.73 -11.18
CA ALA A 181 -8.13 -4.80 -12.50
C ALA A 181 -7.15 -4.37 -13.59
N PRO A 182 -7.27 -4.87 -14.81
CA PRO A 182 -6.48 -4.38 -15.93
C PRO A 182 -6.59 -2.84 -16.09
N PRO A 183 -5.51 -2.14 -16.42
CA PRO A 183 -4.17 -2.66 -16.75
C PRO A 183 -3.27 -2.94 -15.52
N LEU A 184 -3.76 -2.76 -14.29
CA LEU A 184 -2.97 -2.98 -13.08
C LEU A 184 -2.73 -4.48 -12.86
N THR A 185 -1.52 -4.81 -12.50
CA THR A 185 -1.15 -6.15 -12.04
C THR A 185 -1.16 -6.19 -10.52
N GLY A 186 -1.22 -7.39 -9.94
CA GLY A 186 -1.11 -7.55 -8.49
C GLY A 186 0.17 -6.94 -7.90
N GLU A 187 1.27 -6.90 -8.66
CA GLU A 187 2.52 -6.27 -8.21
C GLU A 187 2.37 -4.74 -8.14
N HIS A 188 1.75 -4.11 -9.13
CA HIS A 188 1.46 -2.67 -9.11
C HIS A 188 0.61 -2.31 -7.89
N VAL A 189 -0.48 -3.05 -7.67
CA VAL A 189 -1.37 -2.82 -6.53
C VAL A 189 -0.64 -2.98 -5.19
N ARG A 190 0.25 -3.95 -5.05
CA ARG A 190 1.06 -4.09 -3.83
C ARG A 190 2.01 -2.92 -3.60
N GLN A 191 2.59 -2.37 -4.66
CA GLN A 191 3.43 -1.17 -4.59
C GLN A 191 2.60 0.06 -4.21
N TYR A 192 1.39 0.19 -4.74
CA TYR A 192 0.46 1.26 -4.41
C TYR A 192 0.04 1.17 -2.93
N LEU A 193 -0.41 0.03 -2.46
CA LEU A 193 -0.72 -0.20 -1.05
C LEU A 193 0.44 0.15 -0.12
N LYS A 194 1.68 -0.16 -0.52
CA LYS A 194 2.87 0.24 0.25
C LYS A 194 3.04 1.74 0.30
N ARG A 195 2.82 2.44 -0.81
CA ARG A 195 2.92 3.89 -0.90
C ARG A 195 1.78 4.58 -0.15
N GLU A 196 0.57 4.06 -0.24
CA GLU A 196 -0.58 4.53 0.53
C GLU A 196 -0.33 4.41 2.03
N LEU A 197 0.10 3.23 2.51
CA LEU A 197 0.50 3.05 3.92
C LEU A 197 1.60 4.02 4.34
N ALA A 198 2.59 4.27 3.49
CA ALA A 198 3.66 5.22 3.77
C ALA A 198 3.16 6.66 3.89
N SER A 199 2.07 6.99 3.19
CA SER A 199 1.46 8.32 3.14
C SER A 199 0.44 8.59 4.24
N LEU A 200 0.05 7.59 5.03
CA LEU A 200 -1.02 7.73 6.03
C LEU A 200 -0.67 8.79 7.08
N VAL A 201 -1.57 9.75 7.23
CA VAL A 201 -1.55 10.78 8.28
C VAL A 201 -2.54 10.40 9.37
N LEU A 202 -2.11 10.43 10.62
CA LEU A 202 -2.93 10.05 11.77
C LEU A 202 -3.64 11.27 12.36
N PHE A 203 -4.95 11.20 12.46
CA PHE A 203 -5.80 12.13 13.21
C PHE A 203 -6.29 11.48 14.49
N ARG A 204 -6.11 12.15 15.62
CA ARG A 204 -6.61 11.70 16.92
C ARG A 204 -7.86 12.48 17.28
N PRO A 205 -8.83 11.86 18.00
CA PRO A 205 -9.91 12.62 18.59
C PRO A 205 -9.34 13.77 19.42
N SER A 206 -9.95 14.96 19.30
CA SER A 206 -9.65 16.08 20.20
C SER A 206 -10.02 15.68 21.63
N ALA A 207 -9.21 16.09 22.61
CA ALA A 207 -9.62 15.96 24.00
C ALA A 207 -10.91 16.76 24.22
N SER A 208 -11.95 16.08 24.71
CA SER A 208 -13.20 16.72 25.14
C SER A 208 -13.04 17.35 26.51
#